data_1dd29e301b683340a9c57aeffccb0ba7
#
_entry.id   1dd29e301b683340a9c57aeffccb0ba7
#
_cell.length_a   1.000
_cell.length_b   1.000
_cell.length_c   1.000
_cell.angle_alpha   90.00
_cell.angle_beta   90.00
_cell.angle_gamma   90.00
#
_symmetry.space_group_name_H-M   'P 1'
#
loop_
_entity.id
_entity.type
_entity.pdbx_description
1 polymer ?
#
loop_
_entity_poly.entity_id
_entity_poly.type
_entity_poly.pdbx_seq_one_letter_code
_entity_poly.pdbx_strand_id
1 'polypeptide(L)'
;MRILHILDHSLPLQSGYVFRTLGIVNQQRALGWEPVLLKHYAPGPARERIDGWEFLRTPTPTGFAAKLPWLRELKIVSDLDRRLDEVIGEVRPGILHAHSPALNALSAIRAGRRHRVPVVYEMRSLWEDAAGSGGTSNRLLHAQLQGGDTDRWWQGSL
;
A
#
# COMPACT_ATOMS: atom_id res chain seq x y z
N MET A 1 1.15 -21.49 2.91
CA MET A 1 1.79 -20.35 3.61
C MET A 1 1.02 -19.10 3.25
N ARG A 2 0.67 -18.26 4.25
CA ARG A 2 0.03 -16.95 3.99
C ARG A 2 1.04 -15.85 3.83
N ILE A 3 0.82 -14.98 2.85
CA ILE A 3 1.66 -13.82 2.56
C ILE A 3 0.77 -12.59 2.58
N LEU A 4 1.07 -11.65 3.49
CA LEU A 4 0.36 -10.38 3.55
C LEU A 4 1.08 -9.33 2.71
N HIS A 5 0.46 -8.94 1.60
CA HIS A 5 0.94 -7.86 0.73
C HIS A 5 0.42 -6.51 1.23
N ILE A 6 1.32 -5.55 1.40
CA ILE A 6 1.01 -4.18 1.79
C ILE A 6 1.20 -3.30 0.56
N LEU A 7 0.09 -2.80 0.03
CA LEU A 7 0.00 -2.16 -1.28
C LEU A 7 -0.30 -0.68 -1.18
N ASP A 8 0.31 0.11 -2.05
CA ASP A 8 -0.09 1.50 -2.30
C ASP A 8 -1.18 1.59 -3.39
N HIS A 9 -1.04 0.79 -4.45
CA HIS A 9 -1.98 0.73 -5.56
C HIS A 9 -2.73 -0.61 -5.59
N SER A 10 -4.03 -0.56 -5.83
CA SER A 10 -4.90 -1.75 -5.95
C SER A 10 -6.04 -1.48 -6.92
N LEU A 11 -6.73 -2.53 -7.35
CA LEU A 11 -7.98 -2.38 -8.07
C LEU A 11 -8.97 -1.47 -7.31
N PRO A 12 -9.81 -0.68 -8.02
CA PRO A 12 -10.05 -0.71 -9.47
C PRO A 12 -9.03 0.07 -10.32
N LEU A 13 -8.03 0.72 -9.70
CA LEU A 13 -6.99 1.45 -10.44
C LEU A 13 -6.24 0.49 -11.37
N GLN A 14 -6.21 0.80 -12.67
CA GLN A 14 -5.44 0.07 -13.66
C GLN A 14 -4.07 0.74 -13.87
N SER A 15 -3.03 0.13 -13.33
CA SER A 15 -1.66 0.62 -13.46
C SER A 15 -0.67 -0.54 -13.58
N GLY A 16 0.51 -0.28 -14.11
CA GLY A 16 1.58 -1.27 -14.19
C GLY A 16 1.91 -1.91 -12.82
N TYR A 17 1.79 -1.14 -11.74
CA TYR A 17 1.98 -1.63 -10.38
C TYR A 17 0.91 -2.65 -9.97
N VAL A 18 -0.35 -2.39 -10.31
CA VAL A 18 -1.48 -3.30 -10.02
C VAL A 18 -1.34 -4.58 -10.82
N PHE A 19 -1.10 -4.48 -12.13
CA PHE A 19 -0.91 -5.68 -12.98
C PHE A 19 0.26 -6.54 -12.52
N ARG A 20 1.39 -5.93 -12.16
CA ARG A 20 2.52 -6.67 -11.58
C ARG A 20 2.15 -7.36 -10.27
N THR A 21 1.45 -6.67 -9.38
CA THR A 21 0.97 -7.27 -8.13
C THR A 21 0.07 -8.46 -8.41
N LEU A 22 -0.92 -8.31 -9.30
CA LEU A 22 -1.83 -9.40 -9.67
C LEU A 22 -1.08 -10.58 -10.31
N GLY A 23 -0.07 -10.31 -11.12
CA GLY A 23 0.81 -11.35 -11.66
C GLY A 23 1.51 -12.15 -10.55
N ILE A 24 2.11 -11.46 -9.58
CA ILE A 24 2.80 -12.09 -8.44
C ILE A 24 1.82 -12.94 -7.61
N VAL A 25 0.67 -12.39 -7.22
CA VAL A 25 -0.27 -13.10 -6.34
C VAL A 25 -0.97 -14.25 -7.05
N ASN A 26 -1.17 -14.17 -8.38
CA ASN A 26 -1.65 -15.30 -9.18
C ASN A 26 -0.65 -16.46 -9.17
N GLN A 27 0.65 -16.18 -9.37
CA GLN A 27 1.69 -17.20 -9.28
C GLN A 27 1.81 -17.79 -7.89
N GLN A 28 1.68 -16.98 -6.85
CA GLN A 28 1.68 -17.47 -5.47
C GLN A 28 0.51 -18.43 -5.21
N ARG A 29 -0.69 -18.10 -5.71
CA ARG A 29 -1.85 -19.03 -5.64
C ARG A 29 -1.59 -20.34 -6.40
N ALA A 30 -1.00 -20.26 -7.58
CA ALA A 30 -0.65 -21.45 -8.36
C ALA A 30 0.36 -22.35 -7.62
N LEU A 31 1.22 -21.77 -6.77
CA LEU A 31 2.15 -22.48 -5.90
C LEU A 31 1.50 -22.98 -4.59
N GLY A 32 0.20 -22.83 -4.40
CA GLY A 32 -0.51 -23.24 -3.20
C GLY A 32 -0.33 -22.28 -2.01
N TRP A 33 0.11 -21.05 -2.24
CA TRP A 33 0.20 -20.03 -1.21
C TRP A 33 -1.10 -19.22 -1.14
N GLU A 34 -1.32 -18.57 0.00
CA GLU A 34 -2.52 -17.77 0.26
C GLU A 34 -2.11 -16.27 0.34
N PRO A 35 -2.10 -15.53 -0.77
CA PRO A 35 -1.85 -14.09 -0.74
C PRO A 35 -3.06 -13.35 -0.17
N VAL A 36 -2.80 -12.44 0.77
CA VAL A 36 -3.76 -11.51 1.35
C VAL A 36 -3.34 -10.10 0.98
N LEU A 37 -4.26 -9.28 0.52
CA LEU A 37 -3.98 -7.96 -0.02
C LEU A 37 -4.49 -6.88 0.95
N LEU A 38 -3.58 -6.10 1.53
CA LEU A 38 -3.90 -4.93 2.32
C LEU A 38 -3.51 -3.67 1.55
N LYS A 39 -4.48 -2.86 1.18
CA LYS A 39 -4.23 -1.54 0.63
C LYS A 39 -3.97 -0.56 1.78
N HIS A 40 -2.81 0.05 1.73
CA HIS A 40 -2.50 1.24 2.47
C HIS A 40 -3.51 2.32 2.05
N TYR A 41 -4.25 2.86 2.93
CA TYR A 41 -5.01 4.06 2.72
C TYR A 41 -5.90 4.09 1.45
N ALA A 42 -7.19 3.88 1.60
CA ALA A 42 -8.16 4.03 0.53
C ALA A 42 -9.54 4.41 1.08
N PRO A 43 -10.30 5.24 0.37
CA PRO A 43 -11.70 5.39 0.66
C PRO A 43 -12.44 4.07 0.42
N GLY A 44 -13.55 3.87 1.15
CA GLY A 44 -14.38 2.68 0.96
C GLY A 44 -14.43 1.77 2.19
N PRO A 45 -15.07 0.60 2.06
CA PRO A 45 -15.24 -0.35 3.14
C PRO A 45 -13.91 -0.97 3.57
N ALA A 46 -13.79 -1.38 4.82
CA ALA A 46 -12.58 -2.03 5.36
C ALA A 46 -12.22 -3.33 4.64
N ARG A 47 -13.20 -3.94 3.96
CA ARG A 47 -13.03 -5.11 3.09
C ARG A 47 -13.85 -4.90 1.82
N GLU A 48 -13.26 -5.22 0.69
CA GLU A 48 -13.90 -5.09 -0.62
C GLU A 48 -13.45 -6.22 -1.54
N ARG A 49 -14.36 -6.76 -2.33
CA ARG A 49 -14.04 -7.77 -3.33
C ARG A 49 -14.19 -7.19 -4.73
N ILE A 50 -13.08 -7.21 -5.49
CA ILE A 50 -13.00 -6.71 -6.87
C ILE A 50 -12.34 -7.79 -7.71
N ASP A 51 -12.95 -8.20 -8.83
CA ASP A 51 -12.42 -9.18 -9.80
C ASP A 51 -11.93 -10.50 -9.14
N GLY A 52 -12.68 -10.98 -8.14
CA GLY A 52 -12.33 -12.22 -7.43
C GLY A 52 -11.23 -12.09 -6.38
N TRP A 53 -10.69 -10.89 -6.17
CA TRP A 53 -9.71 -10.58 -5.14
C TRP A 53 -10.34 -9.86 -3.97
N GLU A 54 -10.02 -10.29 -2.75
CA GLU A 54 -10.39 -9.58 -1.54
C GLU A 54 -9.28 -8.60 -1.15
N PHE A 55 -9.65 -7.34 -1.01
CA PHE A 55 -8.78 -6.27 -0.53
C PHE A 55 -9.21 -5.84 0.87
N LEU A 56 -8.27 -5.92 1.79
CA LEU A 56 -8.37 -5.24 3.07
C LEU A 56 -7.94 -3.80 2.87
N ARG A 57 -8.62 -2.85 3.52
CA ARG A 57 -8.31 -1.43 3.35
C ARG A 57 -8.01 -0.78 4.71
N THR A 58 -7.12 0.20 4.67
CA THR A 58 -6.90 1.11 5.79
C THR A 58 -7.79 2.32 5.59
N PRO A 59 -8.61 2.69 6.58
CA PRO A 59 -9.52 3.83 6.46
C PRO A 59 -8.78 5.14 6.17
N THR A 60 -9.45 6.02 5.42
CA THR A 60 -8.96 7.36 5.14
C THR A 60 -8.91 8.20 6.42
N PRO A 61 -7.81 8.89 6.77
CA PRO A 61 -7.78 9.82 7.88
C PRO A 61 -8.85 10.88 7.74
N THR A 62 -9.62 11.08 8.81
CA THR A 62 -10.67 12.08 8.88
C THR A 62 -10.38 13.09 9.99
N GLY A 63 -11.11 14.23 10.00
CA GLY A 63 -11.03 15.23 11.06
C GLY A 63 -9.92 16.27 10.86
N PHE A 64 -9.58 16.99 11.93
CA PHE A 64 -8.66 18.13 11.89
C PHE A 64 -7.24 17.73 11.48
N ALA A 65 -6.78 16.56 11.90
CA ALA A 65 -5.45 16.04 11.52
C ALA A 65 -5.29 15.81 10.01
N ALA A 66 -6.39 15.57 9.27
CA ALA A 66 -6.35 15.43 7.81
C ALA A 66 -6.10 16.76 7.07
N LYS A 67 -6.30 17.91 7.74
CA LYS A 67 -6.14 19.24 7.16
C LYS A 67 -4.71 19.78 7.23
N LEU A 68 -3.88 19.25 8.13
CA LEU A 68 -2.49 19.65 8.29
C LEU A 68 -1.56 18.60 7.68
N PRO A 69 -0.75 18.93 6.65
CA PRO A 69 0.01 17.96 5.87
C PRO A 69 0.88 17.02 6.74
N TRP A 70 1.67 17.58 7.65
CA TRP A 70 2.58 16.79 8.50
C TRP A 70 1.85 15.91 9.53
N LEU A 71 0.72 16.39 10.10
CA LEU A 71 -0.13 15.58 10.99
C LEU A 71 -0.83 14.45 10.22
N ARG A 72 -1.20 14.71 8.99
CA ARG A 72 -1.82 13.74 8.11
C ARG A 72 -0.87 12.57 7.82
N GLU A 73 0.39 12.84 7.48
CA GLU A 73 1.39 11.81 7.23
C GLU A 73 1.63 10.92 8.46
N LEU A 74 1.81 11.56 9.63
CA LEU A 74 1.94 10.82 10.89
C LEU A 74 0.71 9.97 11.17
N LYS A 75 -0.47 10.50 10.91
CA LYS A 75 -1.72 9.75 11.10
C LYS A 75 -1.84 8.59 10.13
N ILE A 76 -1.47 8.76 8.86
CA ILE A 76 -1.46 7.70 7.86
C ILE A 76 -0.58 6.53 8.32
N VAL A 77 0.64 6.82 8.76
CA VAL A 77 1.56 5.79 9.28
C VAL A 77 0.99 5.11 10.51
N SER A 78 0.46 5.89 11.46
CA SER A 78 -0.15 5.36 12.69
C SER A 78 -1.38 4.48 12.41
N ASP A 79 -2.25 4.92 11.49
CA ASP A 79 -3.44 4.15 11.11
C ASP A 79 -3.06 2.86 10.38
N LEU A 80 -2.03 2.89 9.52
CA LEU A 80 -1.49 1.70 8.87
C LEU A 80 -0.84 0.75 9.89
N ASP A 81 -0.06 1.26 10.84
CA ASP A 81 0.56 0.46 11.90
C ASP A 81 -0.51 -0.30 12.70
N ARG A 82 -1.56 0.41 13.15
CA ARG A 82 -2.68 -0.20 13.86
C ARG A 82 -3.41 -1.23 13.00
N ARG A 83 -3.70 -0.89 11.74
CA ARG A 83 -4.39 -1.80 10.82
C ARG A 83 -3.58 -3.06 10.53
N LEU A 84 -2.26 -2.93 10.43
CA LEU A 84 -1.36 -4.08 10.29
C LEU A 84 -1.43 -5.00 11.51
N ASP A 85 -1.44 -4.45 12.73
CA ASP A 85 -1.54 -5.26 13.95
C ASP A 85 -2.86 -6.05 13.99
N GLU A 86 -3.99 -5.41 13.62
CA GLU A 86 -5.30 -6.07 13.50
C GLU A 86 -5.28 -7.20 12.47
N VAL A 87 -4.80 -6.89 11.24
CA VAL A 87 -4.78 -7.85 10.12
C VAL A 87 -3.81 -9.00 10.38
N ILE A 88 -2.64 -8.74 10.95
CA ILE A 88 -1.68 -9.80 11.30
C ILE A 88 -2.28 -10.74 12.35
N GLY A 89 -2.96 -10.20 13.35
CA GLY A 89 -3.64 -11.00 14.38
C GLY A 89 -4.73 -11.91 13.81
N GLU A 90 -5.47 -11.41 12.81
CA GLU A 90 -6.54 -12.14 12.13
C GLU A 90 -5.99 -13.19 11.14
N VAL A 91 -5.12 -12.74 10.23
CA VAL A 91 -4.64 -13.53 9.08
C VAL A 91 -3.51 -14.48 9.46
N ARG A 92 -2.70 -14.12 10.44
CA ARG A 92 -1.49 -14.87 10.87
C ARG A 92 -0.58 -15.19 9.69
N PRO A 93 -0.06 -14.18 8.99
CA PRO A 93 0.80 -14.39 7.82
C PRO A 93 2.17 -14.95 8.24
N GLY A 94 2.78 -15.76 7.38
CA GLY A 94 4.15 -16.20 7.55
C GLY A 94 5.17 -15.19 7.02
N ILE A 95 4.75 -14.27 6.13
CA ILE A 95 5.60 -13.22 5.55
C ILE A 95 4.76 -11.96 5.36
N LEU A 96 5.37 -10.79 5.63
CA LEU A 96 4.88 -9.48 5.19
C LEU A 96 5.64 -9.07 3.93
N HIS A 97 4.91 -8.77 2.86
CA HIS A 97 5.49 -8.29 1.61
C HIS A 97 5.05 -6.84 1.37
N ALA A 98 5.91 -5.90 1.75
CA ALA A 98 5.66 -4.48 1.55
C ALA A 98 6.10 -4.05 0.15
N HIS A 99 5.25 -3.36 -0.56
CA HIS A 99 5.55 -2.75 -1.85
C HIS A 99 5.81 -1.26 -1.68
N SER A 100 6.58 -0.65 -2.60
CA SER A 100 6.77 0.83 -2.61
C SER A 100 5.44 1.56 -2.35
N PRO A 101 5.44 2.72 -1.63
CA PRO A 101 6.60 3.52 -1.20
C PRO A 101 7.21 3.06 0.14
N ALA A 102 8.30 3.71 0.54
CA ALA A 102 9.05 3.40 1.75
C ALA A 102 8.22 3.46 3.05
N LEU A 103 7.13 4.24 3.08
CA LEU A 103 6.21 4.29 4.23
C LEU A 103 5.55 2.92 4.51
N ASN A 104 5.23 2.16 3.47
CA ASN A 104 4.73 0.80 3.62
C ASN A 104 5.77 -0.11 4.26
N ALA A 105 7.03 0.01 3.84
CA ALA A 105 8.14 -0.75 4.42
C ALA A 105 8.36 -0.40 5.89
N LEU A 106 8.30 0.87 6.25
CA LEU A 106 8.46 1.33 7.63
C LEU A 106 7.42 0.70 8.56
N SER A 107 6.15 0.78 8.19
CA SER A 107 5.05 0.17 8.95
C SER A 107 5.18 -1.36 8.98
N ALA A 108 5.51 -1.99 7.85
CA ALA A 108 5.72 -3.43 7.78
C ALA A 108 6.86 -3.91 8.68
N ILE A 109 8.01 -3.19 8.70
CA ILE A 109 9.16 -3.53 9.56
C ILE A 109 8.79 -3.42 11.04
N ARG A 110 8.06 -2.36 11.42
CA ARG A 110 7.61 -2.18 12.81
C ARG A 110 6.66 -3.32 13.23
N ALA A 111 5.66 -3.61 12.40
CA ALA A 111 4.72 -4.70 12.64
C ALA A 111 5.42 -6.06 12.64
N GLY A 112 6.30 -6.32 11.67
CA GLY A 112 7.08 -7.55 11.57
C GLY A 112 7.92 -7.82 12.82
N ARG A 113 8.54 -6.78 13.38
CA ARG A 113 9.28 -6.88 14.66
C ARG A 113 8.37 -7.20 15.84
N ARG A 114 7.21 -6.52 15.96
CA ARG A 114 6.25 -6.76 17.05
C ARG A 114 5.69 -8.18 17.03
N HIS A 115 5.33 -8.65 15.83
CA HIS A 115 4.68 -9.96 15.63
C HIS A 115 5.66 -11.08 15.30
N ARG A 116 6.95 -10.81 15.18
CA ARG A 116 8.02 -11.77 14.80
C ARG A 116 7.74 -12.42 13.43
N VAL A 117 7.25 -11.63 12.49
CA VAL A 117 7.00 -12.04 11.10
C VAL A 117 8.07 -11.44 10.20
N PRO A 118 8.74 -12.22 9.36
CA PRO A 118 9.73 -11.72 8.41
C PRO A 118 9.10 -10.76 7.40
N VAL A 119 9.90 -9.77 6.98
CA VAL A 119 9.46 -8.72 6.06
C VAL A 119 10.30 -8.75 4.80
N VAL A 120 9.64 -8.73 3.66
CA VAL A 120 10.24 -8.49 2.35
C VAL A 120 9.78 -7.11 1.89
N TYR A 121 10.71 -6.29 1.42
CA TYR A 121 10.38 -5.01 0.79
C TYR A 121 10.71 -5.06 -0.69
N GLU A 122 9.70 -4.86 -1.53
CA GLU A 122 9.84 -4.75 -2.98
C GLU A 122 9.89 -3.28 -3.39
N MET A 123 11.10 -2.81 -3.75
CA MET A 123 11.30 -1.50 -4.32
C MET A 123 11.01 -1.56 -5.83
N ARG A 124 9.98 -0.84 -6.27
CA ARG A 124 9.50 -0.87 -7.66
C ARG A 124 10.01 0.29 -8.52
N SER A 125 10.40 1.38 -7.88
CA SER A 125 11.02 2.54 -8.51
C SER A 125 11.88 3.27 -7.49
N LEU A 126 12.98 3.83 -7.96
CA LEU A 126 13.83 4.75 -7.20
C LEU A 126 13.27 6.16 -7.40
N TRP A 127 12.31 6.53 -6.57
CA TRP A 127 11.66 7.85 -6.65
C TRP A 127 12.65 8.99 -6.40
N GLU A 128 13.71 8.72 -5.62
CA GLU A 128 14.80 9.66 -5.35
C GLU A 128 15.57 10.02 -6.62
N ASP A 129 15.83 9.05 -7.50
CA ASP A 129 16.52 9.27 -8.76
C ASP A 129 15.62 9.98 -9.78
N ALA A 130 14.32 9.72 -9.76
CA ALA A 130 13.34 10.43 -10.58
C ALA A 130 13.20 11.90 -10.14
N ALA A 131 13.42 12.22 -8.88
CA ALA A 131 13.38 13.59 -8.36
C ALA A 131 14.60 14.42 -8.79
N GLY A 132 15.74 13.78 -9.08
CA GLY A 132 16.98 14.45 -9.52
C GLY A 132 17.01 14.84 -10.99
N SER A 133 16.16 14.26 -11.86
CA SER A 133 16.26 14.40 -13.31
C SER A 133 15.30 15.39 -13.96
N GLY A 134 14.54 16.17 -13.22
CA GLY A 134 13.72 17.27 -13.77
C GLY A 134 12.39 17.50 -13.04
N GLY A 135 12.14 18.73 -12.77
CA GLY A 135 11.04 19.41 -12.02
C GLY A 135 9.60 18.87 -12.00
N THR A 136 9.33 17.71 -12.54
CA THR A 136 8.02 17.05 -12.53
C THR A 136 7.85 16.09 -11.34
N SER A 137 8.96 15.56 -10.82
CA SER A 137 8.96 14.52 -9.78
C SER A 137 8.52 15.02 -8.42
N ASN A 138 8.84 16.26 -8.06
CA ASN A 138 8.39 16.84 -6.78
C ASN A 138 6.87 17.01 -6.72
N ARG A 139 6.20 17.23 -7.87
CA ARG A 139 4.74 17.30 -7.91
C ARG A 139 4.07 15.93 -7.68
N LEU A 140 4.67 14.86 -8.20
CA LEU A 140 4.13 13.50 -8.02
C LEU A 140 4.35 13.00 -6.59
N LEU A 141 5.52 13.26 -6.00
CA LEU A 141 5.78 12.95 -4.59
C LEU A 141 4.82 13.75 -3.68
N HIS A 142 4.64 15.04 -3.93
CA HIS A 142 3.69 15.88 -3.20
C HIS A 142 2.24 15.44 -3.40
N ALA A 143 1.81 15.07 -4.61
CA ALA A 143 0.47 14.56 -4.87
C ALA A 143 0.22 13.22 -4.18
N GLN A 144 1.22 12.35 -4.14
CA GLN A 144 1.13 11.04 -3.49
C GLN A 144 1.12 11.18 -1.95
N LEU A 145 1.93 12.10 -1.40
CA LEU A 145 1.95 12.43 0.03
C LEU A 145 0.70 13.21 0.47
N GLN A 146 0.09 13.98 -0.42
CA GLN A 146 -1.11 14.77 -0.13
C GLN A 146 -2.41 14.00 -0.34
N GLY A 147 -2.38 12.71 -0.82
CA GLY A 147 -3.57 11.92 -1.13
C GLY A 147 -4.48 12.64 -2.12
N GLY A 148 -3.88 13.45 -2.99
CA GLY A 148 -4.55 13.98 -4.16
C GLY A 148 -5.01 12.81 -5.00
N ASP A 149 -6.21 12.92 -5.53
CA ASP A 149 -6.88 11.97 -6.40
C ASP A 149 -5.95 11.62 -7.58
N THR A 150 -5.08 10.63 -7.38
CA THR A 150 -4.11 10.18 -8.40
C THR A 150 -4.84 9.60 -9.61
N ASP A 151 -6.12 9.24 -9.46
CA ASP A 151 -6.95 8.72 -10.54
C ASP A 151 -7.23 9.80 -11.60
N ARG A 152 -7.16 11.07 -11.24
CA ARG A 152 -7.42 12.20 -12.15
C ARG A 152 -6.28 12.48 -13.12
N TRP A 153 -5.05 12.08 -12.79
CA TRP A 153 -3.85 12.37 -13.61
C TRP A 153 -3.66 11.39 -14.76
N TRP A 154 -4.19 10.18 -14.65
CA TRP A 154 -4.03 9.14 -15.67
C TRP A 154 -5.10 9.17 -16.76
N GLN A 155 -6.22 9.85 -16.53
CA GLN A 155 -7.29 9.99 -17.53
C GLN A 155 -7.01 11.08 -18.58
N GLY A 156 -5.98 11.88 -18.42
CA GLY A 156 -5.64 12.98 -19.32
C GLY A 156 -4.48 12.72 -20.28
N SER A 157 -3.94 11.50 -20.37
CA SER A 157 -2.75 11.17 -21.18
C SER A 157 -2.99 9.99 -22.14
N LEU A 158 -4.17 9.96 -22.78
CA LEU A 158 -4.44 9.15 -23.97
C LEU A 158 -4.86 10.04 -25.12
#